data_fea3349588ab0b00152b093c9866bbf7
#
_entry.id   fea3349588ab0b00152b093c9866bbf7
#
_cell.length_a   1.000
_cell.length_b   1.000
_cell.length_c   1.000
_cell.angle_alpha   90.00
_cell.angle_beta   90.00
_cell.angle_gamma   90.00
#
_symmetry.space_group_name_H-M   'P 1'
#
loop_
_entity.id
_entity.type
_entity.pdbx_description
1 polymer ?
#
loop_
_entity_poly.entity_id
_entity_poly.type
_entity_poly.pdbx_seq_one_letter_code
_entity_poly.pdbx_strand_id
1 'polypeptide(L)' 'NLTVRFRVGDVYKNCCIATYFDNELISKRKRPVMAPGEMEQVILDKKKLAAYPDLKAITIKIEEA' A
#
# COMPACT_ATOMS: atom_id res chain seq x y z
N ASN A 1 4.64 14.51 -3.29
CA ASN A 1 4.12 13.15 -3.12
C ASN A 1 5.03 12.35 -2.20
N LEU A 2 4.44 11.49 -1.40
CA LEU A 2 5.16 10.58 -0.53
C LEU A 2 5.22 9.21 -1.19
N THR A 3 6.43 8.65 -1.29
CA THR A 3 6.62 7.32 -1.83
C THR A 3 7.02 6.38 -0.69
N VAL A 4 6.23 5.32 -0.49
CA VAL A 4 6.55 4.28 0.47
C VAL A 4 7.05 3.07 -0.31
N ARG A 5 8.24 2.60 0.05
CA ARG A 5 8.86 1.43 -0.60
C ARG A 5 9.02 0.31 0.41
N PHE A 6 8.73 -0.88 -0.03
CA PHE A 6 8.91 -2.06 0.80
C PHE A 6 9.30 -3.25 -0.04
N ARG A 7 9.91 -4.23 0.59
CA ARG A 7 10.36 -5.45 -0.08
C ARG A 7 9.41 -6.58 0.24
N VAL A 8 9.01 -7.31 -0.79
CA VAL A 8 8.14 -8.46 -0.63
C VAL A 8 8.94 -9.61 0.00
N GLY A 9 8.42 -10.18 1.09
CA GLY A 9 9.12 -11.22 1.83
C GLY A 9 8.73 -12.65 1.48
N ASP A 10 7.72 -12.81 0.60
CA ASP A 10 7.20 -14.12 0.25
C ASP A 10 6.56 -14.08 -1.13
N VAL A 11 6.14 -15.22 -1.64
CA VAL A 11 5.41 -15.30 -2.90
C VAL A 11 3.93 -15.05 -2.65
N TYR A 12 3.36 -14.09 -3.39
CA TYR A 12 1.94 -13.77 -3.30
C TYR A 12 1.32 -13.88 -4.69
N LYS A 13 0.19 -14.58 -4.79
CA LYS A 13 -0.55 -14.74 -6.03
C LYS A 13 -1.96 -14.21 -5.85
N ASN A 14 -2.49 -13.54 -6.88
CA ASN A 14 -3.83 -12.98 -6.87
C ASN A 14 -4.09 -12.13 -5.63
N CYS A 15 -3.19 -11.20 -5.35
CA CYS A 15 -3.25 -10.37 -4.16
C CYS A 15 -3.44 -8.90 -4.52
N CYS A 16 -3.69 -8.09 -3.49
CA CYS A 16 -3.83 -6.66 -3.62
C CYS A 16 -2.94 -5.97 -2.60
N ILE A 17 -2.37 -4.84 -3.00
CA ILE A 17 -1.67 -3.96 -2.08
C ILE A 17 -2.69 -2.92 -1.61
N ALA A 18 -3.07 -2.99 -0.34
CA ALA A 18 -4.07 -2.10 0.24
C ALA A 18 -3.38 -1.06 1.11
N THR A 19 -3.76 0.20 0.92
CA THR A 19 -3.23 1.32 1.69
C THR A 19 -4.35 1.86 2.58
N TYR A 20 -4.07 1.92 3.88
CA TYR A 20 -5.01 2.43 4.87
C TYR A 20 -4.45 3.68 5.53
N PHE A 21 -5.29 4.70 5.66
CA PHE A 21 -5.02 5.87 6.48
C PHE A 21 -5.78 5.66 7.79
N ASP A 22 -5.03 5.36 8.86
CA ASP A 22 -5.58 4.88 10.12
C ASP A 22 -6.41 3.61 9.86
N ASN A 23 -7.73 3.66 9.95
CA ASN A 23 -8.59 2.50 9.72
C ASN A 23 -9.37 2.58 8.41
N GLU A 24 -9.09 3.60 7.59
CA GLU A 24 -9.83 3.82 6.35
C GLU A 24 -9.04 3.33 5.15
N LEU A 25 -9.68 2.51 4.32
CA LEU A 25 -9.08 2.04 3.07
C LEU A 25 -9.06 3.19 2.06
N ILE A 26 -7.86 3.58 1.66
CA ILE A 26 -7.67 4.69 0.72
C ILE A 26 -7.49 4.19 -0.69
N SER A 27 -6.66 3.16 -0.88
CA SER A 27 -6.45 2.61 -2.20
C SER A 27 -6.16 1.12 -2.13
N LYS A 28 -6.49 0.43 -3.22
CA LYS A 28 -6.26 -1.00 -3.35
C LYS A 28 -5.78 -1.27 -4.76
N ARG A 29 -4.63 -1.89 -4.88
CA ARG A 29 -3.98 -2.14 -6.16
C ARG A 29 -3.80 -3.62 -6.37
N LYS A 30 -4.38 -4.13 -7.43
CA LYS A 30 -4.32 -5.55 -7.73
C LYS A 30 -2.99 -5.95 -8.34
N ARG A 31 -2.41 -7.02 -7.83
CA ARG A 31 -1.16 -7.58 -8.35
C ARG A 31 -1.36 -9.07 -8.61
N PRO A 32 -1.12 -9.54 -9.85
CA PRO A 32 -1.31 -10.97 -10.15
C PRO A 32 -0.28 -11.86 -9.47
N VAL A 33 0.97 -11.42 -9.39
CA VAL A 33 2.06 -12.17 -8.76
C VAL A 33 3.07 -11.20 -8.14
N MET A 34 3.56 -11.54 -6.94
CA MET A 34 4.68 -10.86 -6.32
C MET A 34 5.69 -11.88 -5.85
N ALA A 35 6.96 -11.71 -6.20
CA ALA A 35 8.05 -12.63 -5.86
C ALA A 35 8.85 -12.14 -4.66
N PRO A 36 9.47 -13.05 -3.88
CA PRO A 36 10.33 -12.66 -2.76
C PRO A 36 11.49 -11.79 -3.24
N GLY A 37 11.80 -10.76 -2.47
CA GLY A 37 12.89 -9.85 -2.78
C GLY A 37 12.51 -8.75 -3.77
N GLU A 38 11.35 -8.82 -4.36
CA GLU A 38 10.86 -7.79 -5.26
C GLU A 38 10.55 -6.51 -4.49
N MET A 39 10.93 -5.37 -5.08
CA MET A 39 10.68 -4.07 -4.46
C MET A 39 9.35 -3.52 -4.96
N GLU A 40 8.46 -3.26 -4.04
CA GLU A 40 7.18 -2.61 -4.34
C GLU A 40 7.16 -1.19 -3.79
N GLN A 41 6.38 -0.34 -4.42
CA GLN A 41 6.24 1.03 -3.95
C GLN A 41 4.79 1.49 -4.04
N VAL A 42 4.41 2.32 -3.10
CA VAL A 42 3.11 2.98 -3.07
C VAL A 42 3.36 4.47 -3.07
N ILE A 43 2.77 5.17 -4.03
CA ILE A 43 2.88 6.62 -4.13
C ILE A 43 1.61 7.23 -3.55
N LEU A 44 1.79 8.05 -2.52
CA LEU A 44 0.68 8.73 -1.85
C LEU A 44 0.59 10.16 -2.35
N ASP A 45 -0.57 10.50 -2.89
CA ASP A 45 -0.83 11.83 -3.43
C ASP A 45 -0.87 12.85 -2.29
N LYS A 46 -0.20 13.97 -2.50
CA LYS A 46 -0.17 15.08 -1.58
C LYS A 46 -1.58 15.59 -1.25
N LYS A 47 -2.46 15.58 -2.23
CA LYS A 47 -3.85 16.00 -2.03
C LYS A 47 -4.60 15.07 -1.08
N LYS A 48 -4.36 13.76 -1.19
CA LYS A 48 -4.97 12.79 -0.28
C LYS A 48 -4.45 12.97 1.14
N LEU A 49 -3.16 13.21 1.29
CA LEU A 49 -2.58 13.45 2.60
C LEU A 49 -3.14 14.72 3.23
N ALA A 50 -3.35 15.76 2.44
CA ALA A 50 -3.91 17.01 2.93
C ALA A 50 -5.36 16.88 3.37
N ALA A 51 -6.11 15.91 2.82
CA ALA A 51 -7.48 15.66 3.21
C ALA A 51 -7.59 14.97 4.59
N TYR A 52 -6.46 14.50 5.13
CA TYR A 52 -6.42 13.80 6.41
C TYR A 52 -5.42 14.48 7.36
N PRO A 53 -5.74 15.70 7.84
CA PRO A 53 -4.79 16.45 8.67
C PRO A 53 -4.48 15.79 10.01
N ASP A 54 -5.37 14.94 10.50
CA ASP A 54 -5.21 14.23 11.76
C ASP A 54 -4.69 12.82 11.59
N LEU A 55 -4.15 12.50 10.41
CA LEU A 55 -3.63 11.17 10.12
C LEU A 55 -2.45 10.84 11.05
N LYS A 56 -2.56 9.72 11.76
CA LYS A 56 -1.54 9.25 12.70
C LYS A 56 -0.70 8.12 12.15
N ALA A 57 -1.28 7.27 11.32
CA ALA A 57 -0.59 6.10 10.81
C ALA A 57 -1.02 5.77 9.38
N ILE A 58 -0.06 5.31 8.61
CA ILE A 58 -0.31 4.78 7.26
C ILE A 58 0.03 3.30 7.31
N THR A 59 -0.94 2.45 6.97
CA THR A 59 -0.74 1.01 6.97
C THR A 59 -0.85 0.48 5.55
N ILE A 60 0.14 -0.33 5.16
CA ILE A 60 0.13 -0.97 3.85
C ILE A 60 0.09 -2.48 4.09
N LYS A 61 -0.91 -3.13 3.52
CA LYS A 61 -1.11 -4.57 3.69
C LYS A 61 -1.18 -5.26 2.34
N ILE A 62 -0.76 -6.52 2.33
CA ILE A 62 -0.95 -7.40 1.18
C ILE A 62 -2.12 -8.30 1.53
N GLU A 63 -3.19 -8.20 0.75
CA GLU A 63 -4.44 -8.93 0.99
C GLU A 63 -4.79 -9.79 -0.21
N GLU A 64 -5.55 -10.83 0.01
CA GLU A 64 -6.06 -11.65 -1.08
C GLU A 64 -7.07 -10.85 -1.90
N ALA A 65 -6.96 -11.01 -3.21
CA ALA A 65 -7.87 -10.32 -4.13
C ALA A 65 -9.29 -10.89 -4.08
#